data_cc4777f8d35ff2c08a0c0a8bad3c3e47
#
_entry.id   cc4777f8d35ff2c08a0c0a8bad3c3e47
#
_cell.length_a   1.000
_cell.length_b   1.000
_cell.length_c   1.000
_cell.angle_alpha   90.00
_cell.angle_beta   90.00
_cell.angle_gamma   90.00
#
_symmetry.space_group_name_H-M   'P 1'
#
loop_
_entity.id
_entity.type
_entity.pdbx_description
1 polymer ?
#
loop_
_entity_poly.entity_id
_entity_poly.type
_entity_poly.pdbx_seq_one_letter_code
_entity_poly.pdbx_strand_id
1 'polypeptide(L)'
;MYSSFYAAARGVIAQQQKLDVTANNLANINNYGYKNKSVSFSNLMYYNMNNQYGQDTAMKAGTGVKVEMTNTDFTPEAYTETDGAYDFAIGGKGFFRLVNPSSDAVTYTRNGHFSLSQQGNQFYLVNDAGNRVCDRNGNPV
;
A
#
# COMPACT_ATOMS: atom_id res chain seq x y z
N MET A 1 -6.82 1.05 37.45
CA MET A 1 -6.84 2.41 36.82
C MET A 1 -5.87 2.56 35.64
N TYR A 2 -4.66 2.00 35.69
CA TYR A 2 -3.69 2.15 34.58
C TYR A 2 -4.05 1.37 33.31
N SER A 3 -4.74 0.24 33.40
CA SER A 3 -5.11 -0.58 32.23
C SER A 3 -6.03 0.15 31.26
N SER A 4 -7.03 0.89 31.77
CA SER A 4 -7.94 1.70 30.94
C SER A 4 -7.20 2.86 30.24
N PHE A 5 -6.26 3.48 30.93
CA PHE A 5 -5.42 4.52 30.33
C PHE A 5 -4.54 3.97 29.18
N TYR A 6 -3.92 2.81 29.39
CA TYR A 6 -3.14 2.15 28.34
C TYR A 6 -4.01 1.73 27.13
N ALA A 7 -5.21 1.20 27.40
CA ALA A 7 -6.14 0.83 26.33
C ALA A 7 -6.56 2.07 25.51
N ALA A 8 -6.84 3.19 26.17
CA ALA A 8 -7.17 4.45 25.51
C ALA A 8 -5.98 4.99 24.69
N ALA A 9 -4.78 5.00 25.25
CA ALA A 9 -3.56 5.43 24.55
C ALA A 9 -3.30 4.58 23.30
N ARG A 10 -3.45 3.25 23.38
CA ARG A 10 -3.33 2.35 22.22
C ARG A 10 -4.39 2.62 21.18
N GLY A 11 -5.62 2.92 21.60
CA GLY A 11 -6.69 3.32 20.69
C GLY A 11 -6.35 4.59 19.90
N VAL A 12 -5.84 5.62 20.56
CA VAL A 12 -5.42 6.87 19.91
C VAL A 12 -4.29 6.63 18.92
N ILE A 13 -3.25 5.88 19.29
CA ILE A 13 -2.14 5.55 18.41
C ILE A 13 -2.63 4.78 17.17
N ALA A 14 -3.52 3.80 17.35
CA ALA A 14 -4.08 3.03 16.25
C ALA A 14 -4.91 3.90 15.29
N GLN A 15 -5.70 4.86 15.81
CA GLN A 15 -6.45 5.81 14.99
C GLN A 15 -5.53 6.78 14.26
N GLN A 16 -4.44 7.22 14.87
CA GLN A 16 -3.44 8.06 14.20
C GLN A 16 -2.81 7.30 13.01
N GLN A 17 -2.42 6.04 13.20
CA GLN A 17 -1.88 5.23 12.11
C GLN A 17 -2.89 5.05 10.96
N LYS A 18 -4.19 4.91 11.27
CA LYS A 18 -5.25 4.89 10.25
C LYS A 18 -5.32 6.22 9.50
N LEU A 19 -5.24 7.34 10.22
CA LEU A 19 -5.25 8.67 9.60
C LEU A 19 -4.03 8.87 8.70
N ASP A 20 -2.84 8.41 9.11
CA ASP A 20 -1.62 8.50 8.31
C ASP A 20 -1.76 7.74 6.98
N VAL A 21 -2.35 6.53 7.01
CA VAL A 21 -2.63 5.75 5.80
C VAL A 21 -3.68 6.44 4.93
N THR A 22 -4.73 7.00 5.53
CA THR A 22 -5.77 7.74 4.79
C THR A 22 -5.20 9.01 4.14
N ALA A 23 -4.35 9.75 4.85
CA ALA A 23 -3.65 10.91 4.33
C ALA A 23 -2.71 10.55 3.16
N ASN A 24 -2.02 9.42 3.27
CA ASN A 24 -1.19 8.91 2.18
C ASN A 24 -2.02 8.53 0.95
N ASN A 25 -3.18 7.87 1.13
CA ASN A 25 -4.10 7.58 0.03
C ASN A 25 -4.60 8.87 -0.64
N LEU A 26 -4.96 9.87 0.15
CA LEU A 26 -5.44 11.14 -0.36
C LEU A 26 -4.36 11.92 -1.11
N ALA A 27 -3.13 11.93 -0.60
CA ALA A 27 -2.00 12.58 -1.25
C ALA A 27 -1.67 11.96 -2.63
N ASN A 28 -1.96 10.67 -2.81
CA ASN A 28 -1.65 9.92 -4.02
C ASN A 28 -2.88 9.65 -4.91
N ILE A 29 -4.02 10.30 -4.66
CA ILE A 29 -5.27 10.02 -5.38
C ILE A 29 -5.18 10.31 -6.89
N ASN A 30 -4.34 11.26 -7.28
CA ASN A 30 -4.13 11.65 -8.67
C ASN A 30 -2.96 10.90 -9.34
N ASN A 31 -2.29 9.99 -8.62
CA ASN A 31 -1.18 9.25 -9.21
C ASN A 31 -1.69 8.05 -10.01
N TYR A 32 -1.29 7.97 -11.26
CA TYR A 32 -1.66 6.85 -12.13
C TYR A 32 -1.18 5.51 -11.58
N GLY A 33 -2.07 4.53 -11.57
CA GLY A 33 -1.77 3.18 -11.08
C GLY A 33 -1.55 3.07 -9.57
N TYR A 34 -1.81 4.13 -8.80
CA TYR A 34 -1.79 4.04 -7.34
C TYR A 34 -2.85 3.07 -6.85
N LYS A 35 -2.50 2.28 -5.86
CA LYS A 35 -3.40 1.35 -5.20
C LYS A 35 -3.61 1.75 -3.75
N ASN A 36 -4.86 1.95 -3.38
CA ASN A 36 -5.20 2.38 -2.03
C ASN A 36 -4.79 1.34 -0.99
N LYS A 37 -4.50 1.82 0.19
CA LYS A 37 -4.16 0.99 1.34
C LYS A 37 -5.25 1.09 2.38
N SER A 38 -5.63 -0.04 2.96
CA SER A 38 -6.54 -0.13 4.09
C SER A 38 -5.84 -0.69 5.31
N VAL A 39 -6.28 -0.26 6.49
CA VAL A 39 -5.71 -0.69 7.77
C VAL A 39 -6.66 -1.67 8.42
N SER A 40 -6.13 -2.84 8.78
CA SER A 40 -6.83 -3.82 9.61
C SER A 40 -6.39 -3.70 11.06
N PHE A 41 -7.36 -3.79 11.96
CA PHE A 41 -7.12 -3.75 13.39
C PHE A 41 -7.33 -5.12 14.00
N SER A 42 -6.54 -5.45 15.01
CA SER A 42 -6.78 -6.62 15.88
C SER A 42 -6.84 -6.20 17.33
N ASN A 43 -7.62 -6.96 18.09
CA ASN A 43 -7.69 -6.78 19.53
C ASN A 43 -6.41 -7.28 20.19
N LEU A 44 -5.97 -6.58 21.22
CA LEU A 44 -5.00 -7.10 22.16
C LEU A 44 -5.67 -8.11 23.11
N MET A 45 -4.90 -8.71 24.01
CA MET A 45 -5.39 -9.73 24.94
C MET A 45 -6.57 -9.23 25.78
N TYR A 46 -7.42 -10.17 26.14
CA TYR A 46 -8.48 -9.97 27.14
C TYR A 46 -8.04 -10.54 28.46
N TYR A 47 -8.43 -9.92 29.55
CA TYR A 47 -8.31 -10.50 30.90
C TYR A 47 -9.69 -10.64 31.54
N ASN A 48 -9.84 -11.66 32.39
CA ASN A 48 -11.07 -11.86 33.15
C ASN A 48 -11.15 -10.81 34.25
N MET A 49 -12.32 -10.24 34.43
CA MET A 49 -12.57 -9.35 35.56
C MET A 49 -13.05 -10.19 36.76
N ASN A 50 -12.38 -10.04 37.90
CA ASN A 50 -12.81 -10.66 39.13
C ASN A 50 -13.86 -9.77 39.82
N ASN A 51 -14.81 -10.38 40.52
CA ASN A 51 -15.72 -9.64 41.39
C ASN A 51 -14.96 -9.13 42.64
N GLN A 52 -15.63 -8.35 43.48
CA GLN A 52 -15.02 -7.82 44.72
C GLN A 52 -14.60 -8.92 45.74
N TYR A 53 -15.02 -10.17 45.54
CA TYR A 53 -14.63 -11.33 46.33
C TYR A 53 -13.51 -12.15 45.70
N GLY A 54 -12.88 -11.66 44.62
CA GLY A 54 -11.77 -12.31 43.93
C GLY A 54 -12.15 -13.50 43.05
N GLN A 55 -13.45 -13.73 42.80
CA GLN A 55 -13.91 -14.82 41.95
C GLN A 55 -13.93 -14.38 40.50
N ASP A 56 -13.54 -15.29 39.60
CA ASP A 56 -13.63 -15.09 38.18
C ASP A 56 -15.06 -14.82 37.72
N THR A 57 -15.25 -13.77 36.94
CA THR A 57 -16.54 -13.47 36.32
C THR A 57 -16.47 -13.82 34.84
N ALA A 58 -17.63 -14.05 34.20
CA ALA A 58 -17.69 -14.20 32.73
C ALA A 58 -17.38 -12.91 31.97
N MET A 59 -17.20 -11.79 32.70
CA MET A 59 -16.89 -10.49 32.12
C MET A 59 -15.40 -10.39 31.77
N LYS A 60 -15.13 -10.00 30.52
CA LYS A 60 -13.77 -9.80 30.01
C LYS A 60 -13.54 -8.34 29.71
N ALA A 61 -12.37 -7.82 30.07
CA ALA A 61 -11.92 -6.51 29.66
C ALA A 61 -10.77 -6.65 28.64
N GLY A 62 -10.86 -5.89 27.55
CA GLY A 62 -9.80 -5.84 26.54
C GLY A 62 -8.67 -4.89 26.97
N THR A 63 -7.46 -5.21 26.60
CA THR A 63 -6.26 -4.38 26.88
C THR A 63 -5.96 -3.34 25.79
N GLY A 64 -6.83 -3.24 24.78
CA GLY A 64 -6.71 -2.25 23.70
C GLY A 64 -6.70 -2.87 22.29
N VAL A 65 -6.28 -2.08 21.34
CA VAL A 65 -6.24 -2.40 19.92
C VAL A 65 -4.83 -2.14 19.37
N LYS A 66 -4.47 -2.88 18.32
CA LYS A 66 -3.26 -2.61 17.51
C LYS A 66 -3.61 -2.67 16.03
N VAL A 67 -2.81 -2.00 15.21
CA VAL A 67 -2.80 -2.25 13.77
C VAL A 67 -2.18 -3.62 13.53
N GLU A 68 -2.89 -4.47 12.80
CA GLU A 68 -2.44 -5.81 12.45
C GLU A 68 -1.64 -5.79 11.15
N MET A 69 -2.22 -5.21 10.12
CA MET A 69 -1.58 -5.08 8.82
C MET A 69 -2.17 -3.94 8.01
N THR A 70 -1.44 -3.54 7.01
CA THR A 70 -1.90 -2.63 5.96
C THR A 70 -2.05 -3.43 4.66
N ASN A 71 -3.27 -3.54 4.17
CA ASN A 71 -3.59 -4.25 2.94
C ASN A 71 -3.60 -3.27 1.77
N THR A 72 -3.04 -3.69 0.63
CA THR A 72 -3.14 -2.95 -0.63
C THR A 72 -4.24 -3.58 -1.47
N ASP A 73 -5.17 -2.77 -1.96
CA ASP A 73 -6.24 -3.22 -2.84
C ASP A 73 -5.75 -3.19 -4.30
N PHE A 74 -5.69 -4.34 -4.94
CA PHE A 74 -5.31 -4.50 -6.34
C PHE A 74 -6.51 -4.64 -7.29
N THR A 75 -7.72 -4.40 -6.82
CA THR A 75 -8.91 -4.45 -7.66
C THR A 75 -8.74 -3.50 -8.85
N PRO A 76 -9.00 -3.96 -10.09
CA PRO A 76 -9.00 -3.10 -11.25
C PRO A 76 -10.10 -2.05 -11.14
N GLU A 77 -9.77 -0.81 -11.44
CA GLU A 77 -10.71 0.30 -11.51
C GLU A 77 -10.96 0.69 -12.96
N ALA A 78 -11.86 1.63 -13.19
CA ALA A 78 -12.14 2.15 -14.53
C ALA A 78 -10.90 2.80 -15.14
N TYR A 79 -10.74 2.62 -16.43
CA TYR A 79 -9.67 3.28 -17.18
C TYR A 79 -10.06 4.72 -17.47
N THR A 80 -9.09 5.61 -17.37
CA THR A 80 -9.23 7.00 -17.79
C THR A 80 -8.43 7.15 -19.10
N GLU A 81 -9.07 7.69 -20.11
CA GLU A 81 -8.38 8.02 -21.37
C GLU A 81 -7.45 9.22 -21.12
N THR A 82 -6.23 9.10 -21.60
CA THR A 82 -5.20 10.15 -21.53
C THR A 82 -4.73 10.47 -22.94
N ASP A 83 -4.25 11.69 -23.15
CA ASP A 83 -3.73 12.14 -24.46
C ASP A 83 -2.28 11.66 -24.72
N GLY A 84 -1.70 10.87 -23.82
CA GLY A 84 -0.33 10.39 -23.92
C GLY A 84 -0.19 9.24 -24.93
N ALA A 85 0.69 9.41 -25.93
CA ALA A 85 0.92 8.40 -26.97
C ALA A 85 1.53 7.09 -26.43
N TYR A 86 2.15 7.12 -25.26
CA TYR A 86 2.82 5.99 -24.62
C TYR A 86 2.23 5.64 -23.25
N ASP A 87 0.97 6.00 -23.05
CA ASP A 87 0.25 5.64 -21.85
C ASP A 87 -0.44 4.30 -22.04
N PHE A 88 -0.18 3.34 -21.16
CA PHE A 88 -0.70 1.98 -21.22
C PHE A 88 -1.40 1.60 -19.93
N ALA A 89 -2.53 0.91 -20.02
CA ALA A 89 -3.24 0.37 -18.89
C ALA A 89 -3.30 -1.16 -18.95
N ILE A 90 -3.14 -1.82 -17.80
CA ILE A 90 -3.24 -3.28 -17.71
C ILE A 90 -4.69 -3.67 -17.39
N GLY A 91 -5.37 -4.31 -18.33
CA GLY A 91 -6.76 -4.75 -18.23
C GLY A 91 -6.98 -6.02 -17.41
N GLY A 92 -6.00 -6.51 -16.71
CA GLY A 92 -6.09 -7.76 -15.96
C GLY A 92 -5.13 -7.85 -14.79
N LYS A 93 -4.77 -9.08 -14.42
CA LYS A 93 -3.74 -9.35 -13.41
C LYS A 93 -2.36 -9.23 -14.04
N GLY A 94 -1.48 -8.43 -13.44
CA GLY A 94 -0.12 -8.27 -13.93
C GLY A 94 0.49 -6.93 -13.53
N PHE A 95 1.76 -6.75 -13.88
CA PHE A 95 2.55 -5.55 -13.64
C PHE A 95 3.48 -5.32 -14.82
N PHE A 96 3.81 -4.07 -15.11
CA PHE A 96 4.92 -3.73 -15.98
C PHE A 96 6.23 -4.04 -15.25
N ARG A 97 7.13 -4.70 -15.95
CA ARG A 97 8.47 -4.97 -15.45
C ARG A 97 9.38 -3.82 -15.85
N LEU A 98 10.06 -3.24 -14.87
CA LEU A 98 11.02 -2.17 -15.08
C LEU A 98 12.41 -2.62 -14.65
N VAL A 99 13.41 -2.19 -15.38
CA VAL A 99 14.82 -2.43 -15.05
C VAL A 99 15.54 -1.10 -14.95
N ASN A 100 16.27 -0.91 -13.87
CA ASN A 100 17.12 0.25 -13.71
C ASN A 100 18.41 0.08 -14.51
N PRO A 101 18.72 0.96 -15.47
CA PRO A 101 19.89 0.80 -16.34
C PRO A 101 21.23 0.90 -15.60
N SER A 102 21.26 1.46 -14.39
CA SER A 102 22.50 1.63 -13.60
C SER A 102 22.77 0.50 -12.62
N SER A 103 21.74 -0.20 -12.13
CA SER A 103 21.87 -1.22 -11.07
C SER A 103 21.34 -2.60 -11.47
N ASP A 104 20.77 -2.74 -12.68
CA ASP A 104 20.02 -3.91 -13.14
C ASP A 104 18.90 -4.39 -12.18
N ALA A 105 18.51 -3.53 -11.24
CA ALA A 105 17.45 -3.84 -10.29
C ALA A 105 16.11 -3.92 -11.01
N VAL A 106 15.40 -5.04 -10.81
CA VAL A 106 14.07 -5.27 -11.36
C VAL A 106 13.03 -4.74 -10.39
N THR A 107 12.12 -3.92 -10.89
CA THR A 107 10.96 -3.41 -10.15
C THR A 107 9.68 -3.64 -10.96
N TYR A 108 8.54 -3.64 -10.28
CA TYR A 108 7.24 -3.85 -10.91
C TYR A 108 6.32 -2.69 -10.59
N THR A 109 5.59 -2.22 -11.61
CA THR A 109 4.64 -1.12 -11.46
C THR A 109 3.32 -1.40 -12.17
N ARG A 110 2.26 -0.73 -11.74
CA ARG A 110 1.01 -0.60 -12.50
C ARG A 110 0.81 0.78 -13.12
N ASN A 111 1.72 1.72 -12.82
CA ASN A 111 1.73 2.98 -13.52
C ASN A 111 2.19 2.73 -14.97
N GLY A 112 1.33 3.06 -15.91
CA GLY A 112 1.58 2.89 -17.34
C GLY A 112 1.93 4.18 -18.06
N HIS A 113 2.23 5.25 -17.31
CA HIS A 113 2.71 6.49 -17.89
C HIS A 113 4.20 6.34 -18.26
N PHE A 114 4.45 6.23 -19.55
CA PHE A 114 5.81 6.04 -20.07
C PHE A 114 6.16 7.13 -21.08
N SER A 115 7.45 7.34 -21.24
CA SER A 115 8.02 8.25 -22.24
C SER A 115 9.12 7.56 -23.05
N LEU A 116 9.40 8.07 -24.23
CA LEU A 116 10.53 7.60 -25.04
C LEU A 116 11.80 8.33 -24.61
N SER A 117 12.84 7.56 -24.29
CA SER A 117 14.18 8.06 -24.00
C SER A 117 15.17 7.49 -25.00
N GLN A 118 15.92 8.38 -25.65
CA GLN A 118 17.01 7.98 -26.53
C GLN A 118 18.26 7.72 -25.71
N GLN A 119 18.80 6.51 -25.81
CA GLN A 119 20.07 6.15 -25.21
C GLN A 119 21.01 5.59 -26.27
N GLY A 120 22.00 6.39 -26.65
CA GLY A 120 22.84 6.07 -27.78
C GLY A 120 22.09 6.17 -29.12
N ASN A 121 22.01 5.07 -29.84
CA ASN A 121 21.33 5.02 -31.16
C ASN A 121 19.97 4.26 -31.08
N GLN A 122 19.47 3.99 -29.88
CA GLN A 122 18.23 3.26 -29.66
C GLN A 122 17.27 4.07 -28.78
N PHE A 123 15.97 3.86 -28.99
CA PHE A 123 14.91 4.43 -28.18
C PHE A 123 14.36 3.38 -27.25
N TYR A 124 14.11 3.75 -26.01
CA TYR A 124 13.54 2.87 -24.99
C TYR A 124 12.34 3.53 -24.33
N LEU A 125 11.35 2.71 -23.99
CA LEU A 125 10.28 3.13 -23.12
C LEU A 125 10.79 3.20 -21.68
N VAL A 126 10.65 4.38 -21.07
CA VAL A 126 11.09 4.62 -19.69
C VAL A 126 9.96 5.24 -18.87
N ASN A 127 10.00 5.01 -17.56
CA ASN A 127 9.14 5.72 -16.63
C ASN A 127 9.76 7.06 -16.20
N ASP A 128 9.04 7.84 -15.37
CA ASP A 128 9.49 9.14 -14.84
C ASP A 128 10.80 9.07 -14.06
N ALA A 129 11.16 7.91 -13.52
CA ALA A 129 12.41 7.67 -12.81
C ALA A 129 13.56 7.22 -13.74
N GLY A 130 13.33 7.10 -15.06
CA GLY A 130 14.33 6.67 -16.04
C GLY A 130 14.56 5.16 -16.10
N ASN A 131 13.74 4.35 -15.45
CA ASN A 131 13.82 2.90 -15.54
C ASN A 131 13.19 2.42 -16.86
N ARG A 132 13.85 1.47 -17.54
CA ARG A 132 13.40 0.93 -18.82
C ARG A 132 12.29 -0.11 -18.62
N VAL A 133 11.27 -0.05 -19.46
CA VAL A 133 10.27 -1.11 -19.57
C VAL A 133 10.89 -2.32 -20.24
N CYS A 134 10.65 -3.50 -19.69
CA CYS A 134 11.17 -4.76 -20.23
C CYS A 134 10.07 -5.77 -20.47
N ASP A 135 10.32 -6.63 -21.45
CA ASP A 135 9.48 -7.77 -21.74
C ASP A 135 9.61 -8.87 -20.66
N ARG A 136 8.90 -9.98 -20.86
CA ARG A 136 8.95 -11.13 -19.96
C ARG A 136 10.36 -11.75 -19.85
N ASN A 137 11.18 -11.65 -20.89
CA ASN A 137 12.52 -12.22 -20.94
C ASN A 137 13.56 -11.28 -20.34
N GLY A 138 13.19 -10.02 -20.07
CA GLY A 138 14.10 -9.03 -19.51
C GLY A 138 14.73 -8.11 -20.56
N ASN A 139 14.35 -8.25 -21.82
CA ASN A 139 14.83 -7.36 -22.86
C ASN A 139 14.11 -6.01 -22.78
N PRO A 140 14.82 -4.88 -22.84
CA PRO A 140 14.20 -3.57 -22.87
C PRO A 140 13.41 -3.35 -24.17
N VAL A 141 12.27 -2.68 -24.04
CA VAL A 141 11.33 -2.35 -25.11
C VAL A 141 11.52 -0.93 -25.59
#